data_37c65114303fc6441813ed31fbbe7502
#
_entry.id   37c65114303fc6441813ed31fbbe7502
#
_cell.length_a   1.000
_cell.length_b   1.000
_cell.length_c   1.000
_cell.angle_alpha   90.00
_cell.angle_beta   90.00
_cell.angle_gamma   90.00
#
_symmetry.space_group_name_H-M   'P 1'
#
loop_
_entity.id
_entity.type
_entity.pdbx_description
1 polymer ?
#
loop_
_entity_poly.entity_id
_entity_poly.type
_entity_poly.pdbx_seq_one_letter_code
_entity_poly.pdbx_strand_id
1 'polypeptide(L)'
;MTDAALTTLRNHLLQALENHPGSETRRLFHGRGRCWPGLEQITVDWLSGIVLVMLFREPEAEHLAALYELLDELTRSPQWQHSGARGLLLQHRHREGSESEWLAGEPQTQWQITEHGLHYLLDLGSKQNSGLFLDMRLGRQWVREEVRGKRVLNLFAYTCGFSVAAIAGGAERVVNLDMARAALSRGRDNHRLNEHDLSRVEFLGHELFKSWGKVRKSGPYDLVIIDPPTFQKGSFALTQDYRKILRRLPELLTERGTVLACVNSPDIGPSFLIDSMAEEAPQLHFERRLDNPPEFADIDPNSDLKALVFRL
;
A
#
# COMPACT_ATOMS: atom_id res chain seq x y z
N MET A 1 1.07 -25.29 7.03
CA MET A 1 1.76 -25.46 5.74
C MET A 1 1.93 -26.97 5.54
N THR A 2 1.98 -27.47 4.32
CA THR A 2 2.20 -28.89 3.99
C THR A 2 3.24 -28.98 2.87
N ASP A 3 3.85 -30.15 2.64
CA ASP A 3 4.82 -30.34 1.54
C ASP A 3 4.20 -30.06 0.18
N ALA A 4 2.94 -30.45 -0.03
CA ALA A 4 2.21 -30.15 -1.26
C ALA A 4 2.00 -28.63 -1.44
N ALA A 5 1.73 -27.91 -0.36
CA ALA A 5 1.61 -26.45 -0.40
C ALA A 5 2.97 -25.79 -0.71
N LEU A 6 4.06 -26.25 -0.12
CA LEU A 6 5.41 -25.76 -0.44
C LEU A 6 5.80 -26.04 -1.90
N THR A 7 5.46 -27.22 -2.43
CA THR A 7 5.65 -27.53 -3.86
C THR A 7 4.87 -26.55 -4.75
N THR A 8 3.63 -26.23 -4.38
CA THR A 8 2.81 -25.23 -5.09
C THR A 8 3.47 -23.85 -5.05
N LEU A 9 3.92 -23.40 -3.89
CA LEU A 9 4.64 -22.12 -3.73
C LEU A 9 5.90 -22.09 -4.61
N ARG A 10 6.72 -23.11 -4.57
CA ARG A 10 7.94 -23.24 -5.37
C ARG A 10 7.65 -23.07 -6.86
N ASN A 11 6.71 -23.84 -7.39
CA ASN A 11 6.36 -23.80 -8.80
C ASN A 11 5.84 -22.43 -9.23
N HIS A 12 5.02 -21.81 -8.39
CA HIS A 12 4.50 -20.46 -8.63
C HIS A 12 5.62 -19.43 -8.66
N LEU A 13 6.56 -19.47 -7.71
CA LEU A 13 7.68 -18.53 -7.66
C LEU A 13 8.63 -18.70 -8.85
N LEU A 14 8.95 -19.94 -9.23
CA LEU A 14 9.76 -20.21 -10.42
C LEU A 14 9.11 -19.63 -11.68
N GLN A 15 7.81 -19.87 -11.88
CA GLN A 15 7.06 -19.31 -13.00
C GLN A 15 7.02 -17.78 -12.98
N ALA A 16 6.81 -17.17 -11.81
CA ALA A 16 6.78 -15.72 -11.65
C ALA A 16 8.14 -15.08 -11.99
N LEU A 17 9.25 -15.72 -11.60
CA LEU A 17 10.61 -15.27 -11.93
C LEU A 17 10.95 -15.48 -13.41
N GLU A 18 10.51 -16.59 -14.02
CA GLU A 18 10.71 -16.88 -15.44
C GLU A 18 10.05 -15.85 -16.36
N ASN A 19 8.89 -15.29 -15.94
CA ASN A 19 8.21 -14.23 -16.65
C ASN A 19 8.90 -12.85 -16.54
N HIS A 20 10.11 -12.80 -16.03
CA HIS A 20 10.93 -11.59 -15.86
C HIS A 20 10.15 -10.41 -15.27
N PRO A 21 10.06 -10.30 -13.94
CA PRO A 21 9.29 -9.22 -13.31
C PRO A 21 9.80 -7.82 -13.65
N GLY A 22 11.03 -7.70 -14.18
CA GLY A 22 11.61 -6.43 -14.60
C GLY A 22 11.90 -5.49 -13.43
N SER A 23 11.87 -4.19 -13.69
CA SER A 23 12.07 -3.17 -12.65
C SER A 23 10.77 -2.85 -11.89
N GLU A 24 9.60 -3.21 -12.43
CA GLU A 24 8.31 -2.89 -11.80
C GLU A 24 8.06 -3.72 -10.55
N THR A 25 7.72 -3.05 -9.47
CA THR A 25 7.39 -3.67 -8.19
C THR A 25 5.99 -4.29 -8.24
N ARG A 26 5.87 -5.54 -7.77
CA ARG A 26 4.61 -6.28 -7.77
C ARG A 26 4.60 -7.38 -6.71
N ARG A 27 3.42 -7.87 -6.37
CA ARG A 27 3.26 -9.10 -5.62
C ARG A 27 3.51 -10.29 -6.54
N LEU A 28 4.39 -11.22 -6.12
CA LEU A 28 4.61 -12.49 -6.83
C LEU A 28 3.69 -13.59 -6.32
N PHE A 29 3.40 -13.60 -5.00
CA PHE A 29 2.54 -14.62 -4.40
C PHE A 29 1.70 -14.03 -3.26
N HIS A 30 0.39 -14.28 -3.28
CA HIS A 30 -0.55 -13.78 -2.29
C HIS A 30 -1.32 -14.90 -1.60
N GLY A 31 -0.74 -15.54 -0.58
CA GLY A 31 -1.42 -16.57 0.20
C GLY A 31 -2.57 -16.02 1.05
N ARG A 32 -2.44 -14.78 1.53
CA ARG A 32 -3.43 -14.13 2.41
C ARG A 32 -4.82 -13.98 1.80
N GLY A 33 -4.93 -14.01 0.47
CA GLY A 33 -6.22 -14.07 -0.23
C GLY A 33 -6.90 -15.44 -0.16
N ARG A 34 -6.30 -16.42 0.52
CA ARG A 34 -6.87 -17.75 0.81
C ARG A 34 -7.15 -18.60 -0.44
N CYS A 35 -6.68 -18.15 -1.62
CA CYS A 35 -6.79 -18.92 -2.87
C CYS A 35 -5.86 -20.14 -2.90
N TRP A 36 -4.94 -20.26 -1.94
CA TRP A 36 -3.89 -21.26 -1.87
C TRP A 36 -3.92 -21.99 -0.52
N PRO A 37 -4.67 -23.10 -0.38
CA PRO A 37 -4.81 -23.81 0.90
C PRO A 37 -3.45 -24.22 1.50
N GLY A 38 -3.27 -23.89 2.78
CA GLY A 38 -2.02 -24.14 3.53
C GLY A 38 -0.93 -23.10 3.36
N LEU A 39 -1.14 -22.03 2.56
CA LEU A 39 -0.21 -20.91 2.32
C LEU A 39 -0.75 -19.56 2.76
N GLU A 40 -1.85 -19.53 3.53
CA GLU A 40 -2.53 -18.30 3.96
C GLU A 40 -1.65 -17.36 4.79
N GLN A 41 -0.56 -17.87 5.35
CA GLN A 41 0.38 -17.12 6.19
C GLN A 41 1.54 -16.50 5.41
N ILE A 42 1.65 -16.71 4.09
CA ILE A 42 2.81 -16.26 3.31
C ILE A 42 2.42 -15.30 2.19
N THR A 43 3.25 -14.28 1.97
CA THR A 43 3.21 -13.46 0.77
C THR A 43 4.63 -13.25 0.25
N VAL A 44 4.77 -13.06 -1.06
CA VAL A 44 6.07 -12.77 -1.69
C VAL A 44 5.93 -11.59 -2.62
N ASP A 45 6.77 -10.58 -2.42
CA ASP A 45 6.84 -9.38 -3.23
C ASP A 45 8.14 -9.32 -4.03
N TRP A 46 8.06 -8.83 -5.25
CA TRP A 46 9.18 -8.39 -6.05
C TRP A 46 9.35 -6.88 -5.88
N LEU A 47 10.46 -6.47 -5.32
CA LEU A 47 10.79 -5.08 -5.04
C LEU A 47 11.95 -4.62 -5.94
N SER A 48 11.71 -4.55 -7.25
CA SER A 48 12.71 -4.09 -8.24
C SER A 48 14.08 -4.81 -8.11
N GLY A 49 14.05 -6.14 -7.96
CA GLY A 49 15.25 -6.98 -7.81
C GLY A 49 15.44 -7.59 -6.42
N ILE A 50 14.72 -7.18 -5.41
CA ILE A 50 14.69 -7.86 -4.10
C ILE A 50 13.41 -8.69 -4.00
N VAL A 51 13.54 -9.96 -3.67
CA VAL A 51 12.43 -10.82 -3.31
C VAL A 51 12.20 -10.71 -1.81
N LEU A 52 11.04 -10.17 -1.41
CA LEU A 52 10.63 -10.08 -0.01
C LEU A 52 9.59 -11.14 0.31
N VAL A 53 9.95 -12.10 1.14
CA VAL A 53 9.05 -13.13 1.67
C VAL A 53 8.58 -12.70 3.05
N MET A 54 7.26 -12.67 3.28
CA MET A 54 6.68 -12.29 4.56
C MET A 54 5.87 -13.43 5.15
N LEU A 55 6.17 -13.81 6.40
CA LEU A 55 5.44 -14.78 7.20
C LEU A 55 4.57 -14.07 8.25
N PHE A 56 3.26 -14.29 8.17
CA PHE A 56 2.26 -13.68 9.07
C PHE A 56 1.87 -14.57 10.25
N ARG A 57 2.24 -15.85 10.20
CA ARG A 57 2.09 -16.84 11.27
C ARG A 57 3.27 -17.77 11.22
N GLU A 58 3.78 -18.18 12.38
CA GLU A 58 4.90 -19.11 12.47
C GLU A 58 4.45 -20.51 11.99
N PRO A 59 5.15 -21.11 11.02
CA PRO A 59 4.93 -22.51 10.66
C PRO A 59 5.46 -23.44 11.76
N GLU A 60 5.05 -24.70 11.74
CA GLU A 60 5.72 -25.75 12.50
C GLU A 60 7.19 -25.86 12.08
N ALA A 61 8.07 -26.26 12.99
CA ALA A 61 9.53 -26.26 12.78
C ALA A 61 9.97 -27.01 11.53
N GLU A 62 9.35 -28.16 11.25
CA GLU A 62 9.62 -28.97 10.05
C GLU A 62 9.30 -28.21 8.75
N HIS A 63 8.12 -27.57 8.70
CA HIS A 63 7.70 -26.78 7.53
C HIS A 63 8.49 -25.47 7.39
N LEU A 64 8.95 -24.91 8.50
CA LEU A 64 9.84 -23.75 8.45
C LEU A 64 11.19 -24.15 7.83
N ALA A 65 11.77 -25.27 8.26
CA ALA A 65 13.02 -25.81 7.69
C ALA A 65 12.85 -26.08 6.17
N ALA A 66 11.76 -26.75 5.76
CA ALA A 66 11.46 -26.99 4.37
C ALA A 66 11.26 -25.71 3.55
N LEU A 67 10.70 -24.64 4.15
CA LEU A 67 10.62 -23.32 3.51
C LEU A 67 12.01 -22.72 3.28
N TYR A 68 12.93 -22.81 4.25
CA TYR A 68 14.31 -22.34 4.07
C TYR A 68 15.02 -23.08 2.94
N GLU A 69 14.87 -24.43 2.87
CA GLU A 69 15.42 -25.23 1.78
C GLU A 69 14.86 -24.82 0.42
N LEU A 70 13.52 -24.62 0.32
CA LEU A 70 12.87 -24.12 -0.89
C LEU A 70 13.44 -22.77 -1.33
N LEU A 71 13.60 -21.83 -0.39
CA LEU A 71 14.11 -20.49 -0.69
C LEU A 71 15.59 -20.51 -1.11
N ASP A 72 16.38 -21.37 -0.51
CA ASP A 72 17.78 -21.59 -0.90
C ASP A 72 17.87 -22.22 -2.31
N GLU A 73 17.07 -23.25 -2.61
CA GLU A 73 16.95 -23.81 -3.97
C GLU A 73 16.51 -22.75 -5.00
N LEU A 74 15.53 -21.91 -4.63
CA LEU A 74 15.04 -20.82 -5.49
C LEU A 74 16.18 -19.88 -5.90
N THR A 75 17.04 -19.50 -4.96
CA THR A 75 18.17 -18.58 -5.23
C THR A 75 19.24 -19.19 -6.16
N ARG A 76 19.31 -20.52 -6.24
CA ARG A 76 20.23 -21.25 -7.13
C ARG A 76 19.61 -21.58 -8.49
N SER A 77 18.32 -21.33 -8.67
CA SER A 77 17.61 -21.72 -9.90
C SER A 77 18.03 -20.86 -11.11
N PRO A 78 17.95 -21.40 -12.33
CA PRO A 78 18.14 -20.61 -13.55
C PRO A 78 17.17 -19.43 -13.66
N GLN A 79 15.93 -19.58 -13.20
CA GLN A 79 14.93 -18.54 -13.19
C GLN A 79 15.34 -17.35 -12.33
N TRP A 80 15.92 -17.61 -11.14
CA TRP A 80 16.49 -16.56 -10.29
C TRP A 80 17.59 -15.78 -11.02
N GLN A 81 18.53 -16.48 -11.63
CA GLN A 81 19.65 -15.84 -12.34
C GLN A 81 19.18 -14.98 -13.52
N HIS A 82 18.17 -15.44 -14.26
CA HIS A 82 17.62 -14.69 -15.41
C HIS A 82 16.66 -13.56 -15.01
N SER A 83 16.05 -13.62 -13.81
CA SER A 83 15.07 -12.61 -13.37
C SER A 83 15.69 -11.26 -13.05
N GLY A 84 17.01 -11.18 -12.83
CA GLY A 84 17.68 -10.02 -12.30
C GLY A 84 17.54 -9.83 -10.79
N ALA A 85 17.17 -10.90 -10.06
CA ALA A 85 17.11 -10.89 -8.61
C ALA A 85 18.50 -10.65 -8.00
N ARG A 86 18.56 -9.74 -7.02
CA ARG A 86 19.79 -9.32 -6.34
C ARG A 86 19.82 -9.70 -4.86
N GLY A 87 18.66 -10.07 -4.31
CA GLY A 87 18.60 -10.47 -2.91
C GLY A 87 17.26 -11.06 -2.54
N LEU A 88 17.29 -11.86 -1.47
CA LEU A 88 16.12 -12.46 -0.84
C LEU A 88 16.09 -12.11 0.63
N LEU A 89 15.01 -11.46 1.05
CA LEU A 89 14.74 -11.05 2.43
C LEU A 89 13.54 -11.82 2.96
N LEU A 90 13.70 -12.51 4.08
CA LEU A 90 12.62 -13.16 4.82
C LEU A 90 12.24 -12.31 6.02
N GLN A 91 10.96 -11.94 6.16
CA GLN A 91 10.43 -11.16 7.27
C GLN A 91 9.41 -11.95 8.08
N HIS A 92 9.66 -12.11 9.37
CA HIS A 92 8.78 -12.77 10.34
C HIS A 92 7.79 -11.75 10.93
N ARG A 93 6.71 -11.46 10.20
CA ARG A 93 5.70 -10.46 10.58
C ARG A 93 4.94 -10.80 11.86
N HIS A 94 4.92 -12.06 12.25
CA HIS A 94 4.28 -12.56 13.48
C HIS A 94 5.13 -12.34 14.75
N ARG A 95 6.44 -12.06 14.59
CA ARG A 95 7.34 -11.81 15.70
C ARG A 95 7.36 -10.32 16.09
N GLU A 96 7.62 -10.03 17.36
CA GLU A 96 7.80 -8.66 17.83
C GLU A 96 8.93 -7.98 17.04
N GLY A 97 8.71 -6.73 16.63
CA GLY A 97 9.66 -6.00 15.78
C GLY A 97 9.72 -6.46 14.33
N SER A 98 8.96 -7.51 13.93
CA SER A 98 8.96 -8.07 12.56
C SER A 98 10.38 -8.39 12.08
N GLU A 99 11.08 -9.24 12.84
CA GLU A 99 12.45 -9.68 12.52
C GLU A 99 12.59 -10.04 11.04
N SER A 100 13.73 -9.66 10.47
CA SER A 100 14.03 -9.90 9.07
C SER A 100 15.44 -10.39 8.89
N GLU A 101 15.64 -11.33 7.97
CA GLU A 101 16.93 -11.94 7.66
C GLU A 101 17.17 -12.00 6.16
N TRP A 102 18.38 -11.67 5.76
CA TRP A 102 18.82 -11.79 4.38
C TRP A 102 19.29 -13.22 4.12
N LEU A 103 18.59 -13.93 3.23
CA LEU A 103 18.93 -15.28 2.83
C LEU A 103 19.85 -15.32 1.60
N ALA A 104 19.80 -14.25 0.78
CA ALA A 104 20.71 -14.07 -0.35
C ALA A 104 20.92 -12.58 -0.65
N GLY A 105 22.05 -12.26 -1.26
CA GLY A 105 22.44 -10.90 -1.60
C GLY A 105 23.04 -10.11 -0.44
N GLU A 106 23.50 -8.90 -0.73
CA GLU A 106 24.08 -8.01 0.27
C GLU A 106 22.95 -7.27 1.05
N PRO A 107 22.99 -7.25 2.39
CA PRO A 107 22.00 -6.56 3.20
C PRO A 107 21.87 -5.08 2.85
N GLN A 108 20.66 -4.63 2.60
CA GLN A 108 20.33 -3.24 2.32
C GLN A 108 19.33 -2.72 3.37
N THR A 109 19.55 -1.52 3.89
CA THR A 109 18.62 -0.87 4.80
C THR A 109 17.59 -0.02 4.06
N GLN A 110 17.94 0.45 2.86
CA GLN A 110 17.07 1.22 1.99
C GLN A 110 17.17 0.68 0.56
N TRP A 111 16.05 0.67 -0.14
CA TRP A 111 15.97 0.16 -1.49
C TRP A 111 15.04 1.01 -2.35
N GLN A 112 15.52 1.44 -3.49
CA GLN A 112 14.69 2.16 -4.45
C GLN A 112 13.91 1.16 -5.31
N ILE A 113 12.61 1.37 -5.39
CA ILE A 113 11.71 0.59 -6.24
C ILE A 113 11.07 1.46 -7.31
N THR A 114 10.49 0.79 -8.31
CA THR A 114 9.72 1.44 -9.37
C THR A 114 8.29 0.91 -9.39
N GLU A 115 7.31 1.81 -9.50
CA GLU A 115 5.90 1.50 -9.73
C GLU A 115 5.33 2.47 -10.78
N HIS A 116 4.84 1.95 -11.90
CA HIS A 116 4.36 2.75 -13.03
C HIS A 116 5.35 3.84 -13.47
N GLY A 117 6.65 3.51 -13.45
CA GLY A 117 7.74 4.43 -13.80
C GLY A 117 8.01 5.51 -12.75
N LEU A 118 7.37 5.48 -11.57
CA LEU A 118 7.66 6.34 -10.43
C LEU A 118 8.55 5.62 -9.42
N HIS A 119 9.42 6.38 -8.76
CA HIS A 119 10.41 5.85 -7.83
C HIS A 119 9.99 6.09 -6.38
N TYR A 120 10.20 5.06 -5.56
CA TYR A 120 9.93 5.11 -4.11
C TYR A 120 11.08 4.49 -3.35
N LEU A 121 11.39 5.04 -2.19
CA LEU A 121 12.42 4.54 -1.30
C LEU A 121 11.78 3.74 -0.16
N LEU A 122 12.12 2.46 -0.10
CA LEU A 122 11.66 1.55 0.95
C LEU A 122 12.70 1.40 2.05
N ASP A 123 12.23 1.14 3.27
CA ASP A 123 13.06 0.69 4.39
C ASP A 123 12.97 -0.84 4.46
N LEU A 124 14.09 -1.56 4.29
CA LEU A 124 14.13 -3.02 4.30
C LEU A 124 14.68 -3.55 5.62
N GLY A 125 13.95 -4.50 6.21
CA GLY A 125 14.40 -5.24 7.40
C GLY A 125 14.37 -4.50 8.73
N SER A 126 14.06 -3.21 8.77
CA SER A 126 14.06 -2.41 10.00
C SER A 126 12.69 -2.05 10.54
N LYS A 127 11.63 -2.25 9.74
CA LYS A 127 10.25 -1.87 10.09
C LYS A 127 9.26 -2.92 9.61
N GLN A 128 8.14 -2.98 10.31
CA GLN A 128 7.03 -3.84 9.92
C GLN A 128 6.51 -3.55 8.50
N ASN A 129 6.39 -2.28 8.14
CA ASN A 129 5.96 -1.83 6.80
C ASN A 129 7.14 -1.18 6.10
N SER A 130 7.45 -1.64 4.88
CA SER A 130 8.62 -1.22 4.11
C SER A 130 8.53 0.21 3.53
N GLY A 131 7.33 0.77 3.42
CA GLY A 131 7.16 2.15 2.95
C GLY A 131 6.16 2.34 1.80
N LEU A 132 5.71 1.27 1.12
CA LEU A 132 4.66 1.34 0.11
C LEU A 132 3.74 0.12 0.22
N PHE A 133 2.43 0.33 0.12
CA PHE A 133 1.43 -0.72 0.09
C PHE A 133 1.09 -1.06 -1.36
N LEU A 134 1.47 -2.25 -1.82
CA LEU A 134 1.39 -2.64 -3.23
C LEU A 134 -0.05 -2.93 -3.70
N ASP A 135 -0.93 -3.30 -2.79
CA ASP A 135 -2.36 -3.50 -3.05
C ASP A 135 -3.06 -2.22 -3.54
N MET A 136 -2.55 -1.05 -3.16
CA MET A 136 -3.06 0.26 -3.59
C MET A 136 -2.47 0.75 -4.94
N ARG A 137 -1.74 -0.08 -5.68
CA ARG A 137 -1.09 0.30 -6.95
C ARG A 137 -2.07 0.88 -7.97
N LEU A 138 -3.22 0.23 -8.18
CA LEU A 138 -4.25 0.71 -9.12
C LEU A 138 -4.97 1.97 -8.60
N GLY A 139 -5.13 2.11 -7.29
CA GLY A 139 -5.64 3.35 -6.69
C GLY A 139 -4.71 4.55 -6.93
N ARG A 140 -3.37 4.36 -6.82
CA ARG A 140 -2.40 5.40 -7.16
C ARG A 140 -2.39 5.73 -8.65
N GLN A 141 -2.54 4.73 -9.51
CA GLN A 141 -2.65 4.94 -10.95
C GLN A 141 -3.89 5.77 -11.28
N TRP A 142 -5.05 5.41 -10.73
CA TRP A 142 -6.29 6.16 -10.90
C TRP A 142 -6.13 7.62 -10.46
N VAL A 143 -5.53 7.86 -9.29
CA VAL A 143 -5.25 9.24 -8.83
C VAL A 143 -4.39 9.98 -9.85
N ARG A 144 -3.31 9.37 -10.35
CA ARG A 144 -2.44 9.96 -11.38
C ARG A 144 -3.19 10.39 -12.63
N GLU A 145 -4.19 9.61 -13.06
CA GLU A 145 -4.99 9.85 -14.25
C GLU A 145 -6.05 10.96 -14.05
N GLU A 146 -6.60 11.09 -12.83
CA GLU A 146 -7.72 11.98 -12.52
C GLU A 146 -7.33 13.42 -12.12
N VAL A 147 -6.08 13.69 -11.76
CA VAL A 147 -5.73 14.89 -10.97
C VAL A 147 -5.13 16.06 -11.73
N ARG A 148 -5.06 16.02 -13.05
CA ARG A 148 -4.46 17.12 -13.83
C ARG A 148 -5.12 18.48 -13.51
N GLY A 149 -4.30 19.44 -13.03
CA GLY A 149 -4.75 20.77 -12.64
C GLY A 149 -5.57 20.85 -11.35
N LYS A 150 -5.70 19.73 -10.61
CA LYS A 150 -6.50 19.64 -9.40
C LYS A 150 -5.69 19.88 -8.14
N ARG A 151 -6.38 20.34 -7.09
CA ARG A 151 -5.88 20.46 -5.72
C ARG A 151 -6.29 19.20 -4.93
N VAL A 152 -5.32 18.51 -4.37
CA VAL A 152 -5.50 17.21 -3.73
C VAL A 152 -5.20 17.29 -2.24
N LEU A 153 -6.08 16.71 -1.42
CA LEU A 153 -5.83 16.43 0.00
C LEU A 153 -5.59 14.94 0.17
N ASN A 154 -4.45 14.58 0.72
CA ASN A 154 -4.05 13.20 1.03
C ASN A 154 -4.01 13.02 2.55
N LEU A 155 -5.04 12.44 3.12
CA LEU A 155 -5.15 12.13 4.55
C LEU A 155 -4.54 10.76 4.85
N PHE A 156 -3.87 10.65 6.01
CA PHE A 156 -3.08 9.45 6.38
C PHE A 156 -2.01 9.16 5.34
N ALA A 157 -1.28 10.21 4.98
CA ALA A 157 -0.42 10.23 3.79
C ALA A 157 0.76 9.25 3.85
N TYR A 158 1.14 8.76 5.04
CA TYR A 158 2.28 7.86 5.26
C TYR A 158 3.54 8.38 4.53
N THR A 159 4.12 7.60 3.63
CA THR A 159 5.28 7.98 2.81
C THR A 159 4.89 8.72 1.53
N CYS A 160 3.67 9.25 1.46
CA CYS A 160 3.15 10.07 0.37
C CYS A 160 3.05 9.37 -0.99
N GLY A 161 2.79 8.05 -1.02
CA GLY A 161 2.66 7.31 -2.29
C GLY A 161 1.63 7.90 -3.24
N PHE A 162 0.44 8.24 -2.75
CA PHE A 162 -0.59 8.94 -3.53
C PHE A 162 -0.17 10.34 -3.99
N SER A 163 0.55 11.07 -3.14
CA SER A 163 1.03 12.41 -3.45
C SER A 163 2.03 12.41 -4.59
N VAL A 164 2.96 11.44 -4.60
CA VAL A 164 3.93 11.25 -5.69
C VAL A 164 3.19 10.98 -7.01
N ALA A 165 2.21 10.06 -7.00
CA ALA A 165 1.38 9.77 -8.16
C ALA A 165 0.57 11.00 -8.63
N ALA A 166 0.02 11.77 -7.70
CA ALA A 166 -0.75 12.97 -7.99
C ALA A 166 0.09 14.07 -8.66
N ILE A 167 1.28 14.38 -8.15
CA ILE A 167 2.17 15.37 -8.76
C ILE A 167 2.63 14.91 -10.15
N ALA A 168 2.98 13.63 -10.30
CA ALA A 168 3.32 13.05 -11.61
C ALA A 168 2.14 13.12 -12.60
N GLY A 169 0.89 13.03 -12.11
CA GLY A 169 -0.35 13.21 -12.90
C GLY A 169 -0.66 14.66 -13.27
N GLY A 170 0.12 15.63 -12.77
CA GLY A 170 -0.07 17.05 -13.06
C GLY A 170 -1.01 17.77 -12.09
N ALA A 171 -1.21 17.25 -10.86
CA ALA A 171 -1.95 17.97 -9.82
C ALA A 171 -1.35 19.36 -9.61
N GLU A 172 -2.19 20.37 -9.44
CA GLU A 172 -1.75 21.74 -9.15
C GLU A 172 -1.01 21.81 -7.81
N ARG A 173 -1.62 21.23 -6.79
CA ARG A 173 -1.08 21.19 -5.42
C ARG A 173 -1.54 19.93 -4.71
N VAL A 174 -0.68 19.38 -3.85
CA VAL A 174 -1.03 18.28 -2.95
C VAL A 174 -0.72 18.68 -1.50
N VAL A 175 -1.70 18.50 -0.62
CA VAL A 175 -1.55 18.66 0.83
C VAL A 175 -1.55 17.27 1.47
N ASN A 176 -0.46 16.90 2.11
CA ASN A 176 -0.29 15.63 2.81
C ASN A 176 -0.44 15.84 4.31
N LEU A 177 -1.31 15.09 4.95
CA LEU A 177 -1.46 15.09 6.38
C LEU A 177 -1.22 13.70 6.96
N ASP A 178 -0.26 13.60 7.87
CA ASP A 178 0.03 12.41 8.67
C ASP A 178 0.64 12.82 10.01
N MET A 179 0.36 12.09 11.08
CA MET A 179 0.98 12.36 12.37
C MET A 179 2.43 11.88 12.45
N ALA A 180 2.81 10.88 11.64
CA ALA A 180 4.14 10.29 11.58
C ALA A 180 5.09 11.17 10.75
N ARG A 181 5.73 12.15 11.38
CA ARG A 181 6.67 13.08 10.72
C ARG A 181 7.80 12.37 9.96
N ALA A 182 8.29 11.23 10.47
CA ALA A 182 9.30 10.43 9.80
C ALA A 182 8.79 9.86 8.46
N ALA A 183 7.53 9.45 8.39
CA ALA A 183 6.90 9.00 7.15
C ALA A 183 6.77 10.15 6.14
N LEU A 184 6.34 11.34 6.58
CA LEU A 184 6.30 12.53 5.73
C LEU A 184 7.70 12.96 5.25
N SER A 185 8.75 12.78 6.06
CA SER A 185 10.13 13.02 5.62
C SER A 185 10.52 12.06 4.48
N ARG A 186 10.19 10.77 4.62
CA ARG A 186 10.34 9.80 3.54
C ARG A 186 9.52 10.20 2.30
N GLY A 187 8.30 10.69 2.50
CA GLY A 187 7.47 11.23 1.41
C GLY A 187 8.16 12.37 0.65
N ARG A 188 8.84 13.27 1.35
CA ARG A 188 9.63 14.34 0.72
C ARG A 188 10.79 13.78 -0.10
N ASP A 189 11.46 12.71 0.39
CA ASP A 189 12.52 12.04 -0.36
C ASP A 189 11.97 11.33 -1.60
N ASN A 190 10.79 10.71 -1.52
CA ASN A 190 10.10 10.11 -2.66
C ASN A 190 9.77 11.15 -3.74
N HIS A 191 9.33 12.35 -3.36
CA HIS A 191 9.14 13.44 -4.33
C HIS A 191 10.46 13.87 -4.99
N ARG A 192 11.56 13.96 -4.21
CA ARG A 192 12.89 14.31 -4.75
C ARG A 192 13.41 13.27 -5.73
N LEU A 193 13.21 11.98 -5.46
CA LEU A 193 13.57 10.88 -6.37
C LEU A 193 12.90 10.99 -7.74
N ASN A 194 11.72 11.61 -7.79
CA ASN A 194 10.96 11.84 -9.01
C ASN A 194 11.11 13.26 -9.57
N GLU A 195 12.05 14.03 -9.05
CA GLU A 195 12.36 15.42 -9.48
C GLU A 195 11.15 16.36 -9.42
N HIS A 196 10.22 16.10 -8.49
CA HIS A 196 9.01 16.88 -8.34
C HIS A 196 9.28 18.26 -7.72
N ASP A 197 8.58 19.28 -8.22
CA ASP A 197 8.59 20.61 -7.63
C ASP A 197 7.90 20.59 -6.25
N LEU A 198 8.70 20.67 -5.18
CA LEU A 198 8.24 20.64 -3.80
C LEU A 198 7.45 21.89 -3.40
N SER A 199 7.46 22.97 -4.17
CA SER A 199 6.61 24.14 -3.90
C SER A 199 5.12 23.81 -4.06
N ARG A 200 4.79 22.76 -4.80
CA ARG A 200 3.43 22.23 -5.03
C ARG A 200 3.00 21.23 -3.96
N VAL A 201 3.87 20.88 -3.01
CA VAL A 201 3.62 19.80 -2.04
C VAL A 201 3.71 20.35 -0.62
N GLU A 202 2.64 20.28 0.12
CA GLU A 202 2.59 20.65 1.53
C GLU A 202 2.62 19.40 2.41
N PHE A 203 3.35 19.45 3.53
CA PHE A 203 3.49 18.36 4.49
C PHE A 203 3.06 18.80 5.87
N LEU A 204 1.92 18.32 6.33
CA LEU A 204 1.33 18.63 7.63
C LEU A 204 1.57 17.47 8.61
N GLY A 205 2.61 17.57 9.43
CA GLY A 205 2.97 16.57 10.46
C GLY A 205 2.11 16.71 11.72
N HIS A 206 0.80 16.45 11.60
CA HIS A 206 -0.19 16.70 12.63
C HIS A 206 -1.20 15.57 12.76
N GLU A 207 -1.80 15.46 13.95
CA GLU A 207 -2.97 14.61 14.18
C GLU A 207 -4.20 15.29 13.54
N LEU A 208 -4.95 14.50 12.74
CA LEU A 208 -6.04 15.01 11.88
C LEU A 208 -7.12 15.75 12.65
N PHE A 209 -7.66 15.14 13.72
CA PHE A 209 -8.82 15.71 14.44
C PHE A 209 -8.50 17.00 15.17
N LYS A 210 -7.22 17.29 15.42
CA LYS A 210 -6.73 18.55 15.99
C LYS A 210 -6.30 19.57 14.95
N SER A 211 -6.42 19.26 13.65
CA SER A 211 -5.79 20.06 12.59
C SER A 211 -6.74 20.51 11.46
N TRP A 212 -8.05 20.38 11.63
CA TRP A 212 -9.04 20.78 10.62
C TRP A 212 -8.90 22.22 10.15
N GLY A 213 -8.54 23.13 11.04
CA GLY A 213 -8.30 24.55 10.69
C GLY A 213 -7.16 24.71 9.68
N LYS A 214 -6.09 23.92 9.80
CA LYS A 214 -4.95 23.93 8.86
C LYS A 214 -5.35 23.31 7.52
N VAL A 215 -6.07 22.18 7.56
CA VAL A 215 -6.58 21.50 6.35
C VAL A 215 -7.47 22.44 5.55
N ARG A 216 -8.45 23.12 6.20
CA ARG A 216 -9.34 24.08 5.53
C ARG A 216 -8.59 25.29 4.96
N LYS A 217 -7.57 25.79 5.65
CA LYS A 217 -6.77 26.93 5.18
C LYS A 217 -6.08 26.65 3.84
N SER A 218 -5.68 25.41 3.59
CA SER A 218 -5.00 24.99 2.34
C SER A 218 -5.99 24.53 1.25
N GLY A 219 -7.30 24.44 1.56
CA GLY A 219 -8.38 24.09 0.63
C GLY A 219 -8.96 25.28 -0.15
N PRO A 220 -10.10 25.10 -0.85
CA PRO A 220 -10.81 23.83 -1.04
C PRO A 220 -10.07 22.86 -1.96
N TYR A 221 -10.54 21.58 -2.01
CA TYR A 221 -9.90 20.50 -2.75
C TYR A 221 -10.82 19.91 -3.82
N ASP A 222 -10.23 19.50 -4.94
CA ASP A 222 -10.94 18.81 -6.03
C ASP A 222 -10.94 17.29 -5.81
N LEU A 223 -9.95 16.77 -5.07
CA LEU A 223 -9.88 15.37 -4.67
C LEU A 223 -9.44 15.28 -3.21
N VAL A 224 -10.19 14.51 -2.42
CA VAL A 224 -9.80 14.10 -1.06
C VAL A 224 -9.57 12.59 -1.04
N ILE A 225 -8.39 12.16 -0.62
CA ILE A 225 -8.01 10.75 -0.45
C ILE A 225 -8.02 10.44 1.04
N ILE A 226 -8.71 9.36 1.42
CA ILE A 226 -8.86 8.92 2.80
C ILE A 226 -8.44 7.44 2.85
N ASP A 227 -7.22 7.16 3.30
CA ASP A 227 -6.66 5.80 3.38
C ASP A 227 -6.10 5.54 4.80
N PRO A 228 -6.97 5.45 5.81
CA PRO A 228 -6.56 5.31 7.18
C PRO A 228 -6.10 3.88 7.52
N PRO A 229 -5.26 3.70 8.54
CA PRO A 229 -5.02 2.40 9.13
C PRO A 229 -6.30 1.88 9.79
N THR A 230 -6.47 0.56 9.90
CA THR A 230 -7.59 -0.05 10.61
C THR A 230 -7.67 0.41 12.07
N PHE A 231 -6.49 0.57 12.70
CA PHE A 231 -6.35 1.08 14.06
C PHE A 231 -5.04 1.83 14.24
N GLN A 232 -5.11 2.99 14.91
CA GLN A 232 -3.92 3.73 15.34
C GLN A 232 -4.10 4.13 16.80
N LYS A 233 -3.28 3.56 17.68
CA LYS A 233 -3.38 3.77 19.13
C LYS A 233 -3.42 5.25 19.50
N GLY A 234 -4.48 5.67 20.17
CA GLY A 234 -4.66 7.02 20.71
C GLY A 234 -5.08 8.09 19.68
N SER A 235 -5.29 7.72 18.40
CA SER A 235 -5.65 8.71 17.36
C SER A 235 -6.73 8.29 16.39
N PHE A 236 -6.90 6.99 16.08
CA PHE A 236 -7.87 6.54 15.11
C PHE A 236 -8.41 5.13 15.37
N ALA A 237 -9.75 5.02 15.37
CA ALA A 237 -10.49 3.75 15.37
C ALA A 237 -11.46 3.75 14.18
N LEU A 238 -11.24 2.86 13.21
CA LEU A 238 -11.85 2.89 11.88
C LEU A 238 -13.35 3.18 11.89
N THR A 239 -14.15 2.36 12.55
CA THR A 239 -15.62 2.46 12.50
C THR A 239 -16.19 3.71 13.17
N GLN A 240 -15.53 4.25 14.19
CA GLN A 240 -15.98 5.42 14.94
C GLN A 240 -15.49 6.73 14.32
N ASP A 241 -14.25 6.75 13.89
CA ASP A 241 -13.57 7.98 13.50
C ASP A 241 -13.72 8.28 12.01
N TYR A 242 -13.96 7.27 11.17
CA TYR A 242 -14.17 7.48 9.74
C TYR A 242 -15.37 8.40 9.48
N ARG A 243 -16.50 8.18 10.17
CA ARG A 243 -17.70 9.02 10.07
C ARG A 243 -17.43 10.49 10.41
N LYS A 244 -16.53 10.76 11.37
CA LYS A 244 -16.13 12.14 11.71
C LYS A 244 -15.40 12.84 10.56
N ILE A 245 -14.65 12.07 9.75
CA ILE A 245 -13.99 12.59 8.55
C ILE A 245 -15.03 12.88 7.47
N LEU A 246 -15.92 11.91 7.19
CA LEU A 246 -16.95 12.05 6.16
C LEU A 246 -17.81 13.29 6.38
N ARG A 247 -18.21 13.58 7.63
CA ARG A 247 -18.97 14.78 8.02
C ARG A 247 -18.27 16.09 7.67
N ARG A 248 -16.96 16.09 7.51
CA ARG A 248 -16.16 17.28 7.16
C ARG A 248 -15.98 17.49 5.65
N LEU A 249 -16.25 16.48 4.84
CA LEU A 249 -15.99 16.54 3.39
C LEU A 249 -16.69 17.69 2.68
N PRO A 250 -17.97 18.03 2.98
CA PRO A 250 -18.66 19.12 2.30
C PRO A 250 -17.98 20.50 2.46
N GLU A 251 -17.31 20.74 3.58
CA GLU A 251 -16.59 22.00 3.84
C GLU A 251 -15.16 22.03 3.25
N LEU A 252 -14.66 20.88 2.78
CA LEU A 252 -13.31 20.72 2.24
C LEU A 252 -13.29 20.69 0.71
N LEU A 253 -14.39 20.28 0.08
CA LEU A 253 -14.45 20.04 -1.36
C LEU A 253 -14.87 21.26 -2.16
N THR A 254 -14.40 21.33 -3.41
CA THR A 254 -14.98 22.21 -4.44
C THR A 254 -16.35 21.66 -4.88
N GLU A 255 -17.14 22.45 -5.64
CA GLU A 255 -18.47 22.04 -6.15
C GLU A 255 -18.47 20.79 -7.02
N ARG A 256 -17.32 20.40 -7.57
CA ARG A 256 -17.11 19.18 -8.37
C ARG A 256 -16.14 18.21 -7.68
N GLY A 257 -16.10 18.29 -6.36
CA GLY A 257 -15.17 17.51 -5.57
C GLY A 257 -15.39 16.00 -5.68
N THR A 258 -14.31 15.27 -5.63
CA THR A 258 -14.26 13.81 -5.65
C THR A 258 -13.64 13.32 -4.35
N VAL A 259 -14.06 12.15 -3.87
CA VAL A 259 -13.49 11.47 -2.72
C VAL A 259 -13.07 10.07 -3.11
N LEU A 260 -11.84 9.70 -2.80
CA LEU A 260 -11.36 8.31 -2.78
C LEU A 260 -11.32 7.87 -1.32
N ALA A 261 -12.27 7.03 -0.92
CA ALA A 261 -12.39 6.51 0.44
C ALA A 261 -11.97 5.04 0.48
N CYS A 262 -10.97 4.72 1.32
CA CYS A 262 -10.37 3.39 1.38
C CYS A 262 -10.58 2.72 2.74
N VAL A 263 -10.77 1.40 2.72
CA VAL A 263 -10.79 0.52 3.90
C VAL A 263 -10.06 -0.78 3.57
N ASN A 264 -9.03 -1.08 4.34
CA ASN A 264 -8.29 -2.33 4.26
C ASN A 264 -8.51 -3.15 5.55
N SER A 265 -9.71 -3.69 5.71
CA SER A 265 -10.07 -4.58 6.81
C SER A 265 -10.93 -5.72 6.27
N PRO A 266 -10.56 -7.00 6.50
CA PRO A 266 -11.35 -8.13 6.00
C PRO A 266 -12.75 -8.22 6.62
N ASP A 267 -12.94 -7.67 7.81
CA ASP A 267 -14.20 -7.74 8.56
C ASP A 267 -15.19 -6.62 8.16
N ILE A 268 -14.79 -5.69 7.30
CA ILE A 268 -15.60 -4.54 6.91
C ILE A 268 -15.83 -4.54 5.41
N GLY A 269 -17.07 -4.77 5.00
CA GLY A 269 -17.49 -4.73 3.60
C GLY A 269 -17.62 -3.31 3.03
N PRO A 270 -17.80 -3.17 1.71
CA PRO A 270 -17.91 -1.86 1.04
C PRO A 270 -19.16 -1.07 1.48
N SER A 271 -20.23 -1.73 1.94
CA SER A 271 -21.45 -1.09 2.45
C SER A 271 -21.15 -0.12 3.59
N PHE A 272 -20.18 -0.42 4.46
CA PHE A 272 -19.79 0.47 5.54
C PHE A 272 -19.47 1.90 5.05
N LEU A 273 -18.68 2.02 3.98
CA LEU A 273 -18.35 3.33 3.41
C LEU A 273 -19.54 3.95 2.68
N ILE A 274 -20.31 3.16 1.94
CA ILE A 274 -21.46 3.65 1.15
C ILE A 274 -22.54 4.20 2.11
N ASP A 275 -22.90 3.43 3.12
CA ASP A 275 -23.93 3.81 4.09
C ASP A 275 -23.47 4.99 4.95
N SER A 276 -22.21 4.93 5.43
CA SER A 276 -21.64 6.04 6.22
C SER A 276 -21.55 7.34 5.41
N MET A 277 -21.19 7.29 4.11
CA MET A 277 -21.18 8.46 3.25
C MET A 277 -22.58 9.03 3.05
N ALA A 278 -23.56 8.19 2.79
CA ALA A 278 -24.97 8.60 2.62
C ALA A 278 -25.53 9.27 3.88
N GLU A 279 -25.12 8.83 5.07
CA GLU A 279 -25.55 9.42 6.34
C GLU A 279 -24.83 10.73 6.68
N GLU A 280 -23.51 10.79 6.49
CA GLU A 280 -22.68 11.90 7.00
C GLU A 280 -22.40 13.01 5.97
N ALA A 281 -22.46 12.67 4.67
CA ALA A 281 -22.24 13.57 3.54
C ALA A 281 -23.15 13.21 2.36
N PRO A 282 -24.50 13.33 2.50
CA PRO A 282 -25.49 12.83 1.56
C PRO A 282 -25.40 13.42 0.14
N GLN A 283 -24.72 14.52 -0.05
CA GLN A 283 -24.46 15.11 -1.36
C GLN A 283 -23.35 14.41 -2.15
N LEU A 284 -22.57 13.53 -1.49
CA LEU A 284 -21.54 12.71 -2.14
C LEU A 284 -22.14 11.36 -2.53
N HIS A 285 -22.23 11.10 -3.84
CA HIS A 285 -22.82 9.89 -4.38
C HIS A 285 -21.76 8.86 -4.74
N PHE A 286 -22.01 7.60 -4.36
CA PHE A 286 -21.16 6.50 -4.77
C PHE A 286 -21.14 6.36 -6.29
N GLU A 287 -19.95 6.37 -6.88
CA GLU A 287 -19.75 6.19 -8.32
C GLU A 287 -19.33 4.76 -8.63
N ARG A 288 -18.23 4.30 -8.06
CA ARG A 288 -17.67 2.97 -8.30
C ARG A 288 -16.67 2.54 -7.23
N ARG A 289 -16.39 1.25 -7.19
CA ARG A 289 -15.22 0.66 -6.55
C ARG A 289 -14.09 0.54 -7.58
N LEU A 290 -12.88 0.89 -7.21
CA LEU A 290 -11.69 0.61 -8.01
C LEU A 290 -11.31 -0.86 -7.89
N ASP A 291 -10.78 -1.41 -8.97
CA ASP A 291 -10.26 -2.77 -8.96
C ASP A 291 -9.00 -2.87 -8.12
N ASN A 292 -8.80 -4.03 -7.50
CA ASN A 292 -7.53 -4.38 -6.89
C ASN A 292 -6.58 -4.99 -7.94
N PRO A 293 -5.25 -4.88 -7.76
CA PRO A 293 -4.34 -5.57 -8.65
C PRO A 293 -4.63 -7.09 -8.64
N PRO A 294 -4.68 -7.76 -9.80
CA PRO A 294 -5.09 -9.17 -9.88
C PRO A 294 -4.24 -10.12 -9.04
N GLU A 295 -3.00 -9.76 -8.76
CA GLU A 295 -2.11 -10.51 -7.89
C GLU A 295 -2.51 -10.47 -6.39
N PHE A 296 -3.49 -9.66 -6.01
CA PHE A 296 -4.07 -9.58 -4.66
C PHE A 296 -5.45 -10.26 -4.55
N ALA A 297 -5.74 -11.19 -5.43
CA ALA A 297 -7.02 -11.91 -5.41
C ALA A 297 -7.29 -12.57 -4.04
N ASP A 298 -8.54 -12.45 -3.57
CA ASP A 298 -9.07 -13.13 -2.38
C ASP A 298 -10.27 -13.99 -2.79
N ILE A 299 -10.53 -15.08 -2.06
CA ILE A 299 -11.72 -15.93 -2.29
C ILE A 299 -13.02 -15.18 -1.97
N ASP A 300 -12.97 -14.15 -1.13
CA ASP A 300 -14.08 -13.25 -0.83
C ASP A 300 -13.73 -11.82 -1.27
N PRO A 301 -14.35 -11.33 -2.36
CA PRO A 301 -14.09 -9.97 -2.86
C PRO A 301 -14.44 -8.84 -1.89
N ASN A 302 -15.13 -9.14 -0.78
CA ASN A 302 -15.43 -8.15 0.26
C ASN A 302 -14.37 -8.12 1.37
N SER A 303 -13.47 -9.10 1.42
CA SER A 303 -12.38 -9.16 2.42
C SER A 303 -11.13 -8.39 2.00
N ASP A 304 -10.95 -8.13 0.70
CA ASP A 304 -9.81 -7.41 0.17
C ASP A 304 -9.91 -5.87 0.38
N LEU A 305 -8.95 -5.11 -0.17
CA LEU A 305 -8.96 -3.65 -0.13
C LEU A 305 -10.22 -3.08 -0.83
N LYS A 306 -10.93 -2.19 -0.15
CA LYS A 306 -12.03 -1.39 -0.68
C LYS A 306 -11.55 0.03 -0.95
N ALA A 307 -11.47 0.42 -2.21
CA ALA A 307 -11.17 1.77 -2.66
C ALA A 307 -12.38 2.30 -3.44
N LEU A 308 -13.18 3.16 -2.80
CA LEU A 308 -14.48 3.62 -3.31
C LEU A 308 -14.40 5.08 -3.73
N VAL A 309 -14.94 5.37 -4.90
CA VAL A 309 -15.02 6.72 -5.46
C VAL A 309 -16.41 7.28 -5.23
N PHE A 310 -16.45 8.52 -4.69
CA PHE A 310 -17.67 9.30 -4.51
C PHE A 310 -17.52 10.67 -5.19
N ARG A 311 -18.62 11.22 -5.74
CA ARG A 311 -18.64 12.54 -6.36
C ARG A 311 -19.79 13.39 -5.85
N LEU A 312 -19.57 14.73 -5.81
CA LEU A 312 -20.62 15.73 -5.61
C LEU A 312 -21.48 15.87 -6.84
#